data_4abdbf02503837eb5ad028acb310881e
#
_entry.id   4abdbf02503837eb5ad028acb310881e
#
_cell.length_a   1.000
_cell.length_b   1.000
_cell.length_c   1.000
_cell.angle_alpha   90.00
_cell.angle_beta   90.00
_cell.angle_gamma   90.00
#
_symmetry.space_group_name_H-M   'P 1'
#
loop_
_entity.id
_entity.type
_entity.pdbx_description
1 polymer ?
#
loop_
_entity_poly.entity_id
_entity_poly.type
_entity_poly.pdbx_seq_one_letter_code
_entity_poly.pdbx_strand_id
1 'polypeptide(L)'
;MRQQRSQETYEIQREREVQRKPRKWPKGKILATFCLVLLIFGAYGVWQYTQPSTAPPSINPTNPLQTPYEFTLNDLNGTRFSLTSFRGRVIVIHIMGVGCHGQIDPINDNQLTRLKTVCNSFCGNEPVTLVTVAVATCPSSDLEQIRTAYGITWPLGNDYDDGTMDIAQKYASQGDGTIVLIDKTFHIIDSYTTITASTLSSKINQLL
;
A
#
# COMPACT_ATOMS: atom_id res chain seq x y z
N MET A 1 -39.40 29.88 -51.21
CA MET A 1 -39.68 28.44 -51.05
C MET A 1 -38.88 27.73 -49.94
N ARG A 2 -37.65 28.09 -49.58
CA ARG A 2 -36.89 27.42 -48.51
C ARG A 2 -37.39 27.73 -47.09
N GLN A 3 -37.89 28.91 -46.81
CA GLN A 3 -38.37 29.30 -45.46
C GLN A 3 -39.67 28.61 -45.03
N GLN A 4 -40.57 28.36 -45.96
CA GLN A 4 -41.83 27.65 -45.64
C GLN A 4 -41.62 26.20 -45.24
N ARG A 5 -40.68 25.49 -45.84
CA ARG A 5 -40.35 24.10 -45.43
C ARG A 5 -39.75 23.98 -44.03
N SER A 6 -39.05 25.02 -43.60
CA SER A 6 -38.46 25.00 -42.26
C SER A 6 -39.50 25.21 -41.16
N GLN A 7 -40.51 25.97 -41.43
CA GLN A 7 -41.64 26.22 -40.49
C GLN A 7 -42.54 24.99 -40.35
N GLU A 8 -42.86 24.31 -41.43
CA GLU A 8 -43.65 23.07 -41.37
C GLU A 8 -42.96 21.97 -40.59
N THR A 9 -41.63 21.85 -40.73
CA THR A 9 -40.86 20.84 -40.00
C THR A 9 -40.84 21.09 -38.49
N TYR A 10 -40.78 22.37 -38.09
CA TYR A 10 -40.86 22.79 -36.69
C TYR A 10 -42.22 22.55 -36.05
N GLU A 11 -43.32 22.75 -36.78
CA GLU A 11 -44.66 22.48 -36.26
C GLU A 11 -44.92 20.98 -36.08
N ILE A 12 -44.49 20.15 -37.01
CA ILE A 12 -44.62 18.69 -36.93
C ILE A 12 -43.79 18.14 -35.74
N GLN A 13 -42.64 18.67 -35.45
CA GLN A 13 -41.87 18.27 -34.27
C GLN A 13 -42.54 18.68 -32.95
N ARG A 14 -43.11 19.89 -32.89
CA ARG A 14 -43.81 20.37 -31.73
C ARG A 14 -45.10 19.58 -31.41
N GLU A 15 -45.84 19.18 -32.41
CA GLU A 15 -47.02 18.32 -32.22
C GLU A 15 -46.66 16.92 -31.73
N ARG A 16 -45.51 16.35 -32.15
CA ARG A 16 -45.04 15.06 -31.66
C ARG A 16 -44.57 15.08 -30.21
N GLU A 17 -44.04 16.20 -29.73
CA GLU A 17 -43.67 16.35 -28.32
C GLU A 17 -44.87 16.48 -27.40
N VAL A 18 -45.92 17.21 -27.83
CA VAL A 18 -47.15 17.39 -27.04
C VAL A 18 -47.95 16.11 -26.87
N GLN A 19 -47.81 15.14 -27.79
CA GLN A 19 -48.50 13.85 -27.69
C GLN A 19 -47.84 12.81 -26.80
N ARG A 20 -46.63 13.07 -26.27
CA ARG A 20 -46.00 12.16 -25.28
C ARG A 20 -46.69 12.35 -23.93
N LYS A 21 -47.86 11.73 -23.73
CA LYS A 21 -48.49 11.62 -22.42
C LYS A 21 -47.52 11.00 -21.44
N PRO A 22 -47.23 11.65 -20.29
CA PRO A 22 -46.36 11.08 -19.28
C PRO A 22 -46.92 9.73 -18.84
N ARG A 23 -46.13 8.67 -19.05
CA ARG A 23 -46.47 7.30 -18.68
C ARG A 23 -46.60 7.25 -17.15
N LYS A 24 -47.83 7.31 -16.64
CA LYS A 24 -48.12 7.20 -15.22
C LYS A 24 -47.66 5.82 -14.74
N TRP A 25 -46.52 5.71 -14.16
CA TRP A 25 -46.07 4.47 -13.52
C TRP A 25 -46.97 4.20 -12.31
N PRO A 26 -47.47 2.99 -12.13
CA PRO A 26 -48.34 2.64 -11.02
C PRO A 26 -47.48 2.79 -9.71
N LYS A 27 -47.91 3.70 -8.85
CA LYS A 27 -47.19 4.06 -7.61
C LYS A 27 -46.81 2.85 -6.74
N GLY A 28 -47.63 1.77 -6.77
CA GLY A 28 -47.36 0.54 -6.06
C GLY A 28 -46.15 -0.26 -6.59
N LYS A 29 -45.88 -0.22 -7.88
CA LYS A 29 -44.73 -0.93 -8.48
C LYS A 29 -43.38 -0.20 -8.12
N ILE A 30 -43.42 1.12 -8.04
CA ILE A 30 -42.25 1.92 -7.66
C ILE A 30 -41.89 1.63 -6.19
N LEU A 31 -42.87 1.61 -5.30
CA LEU A 31 -42.68 1.33 -3.88
C LEU A 31 -42.10 -0.09 -3.65
N ALA A 32 -42.65 -1.09 -4.35
CA ALA A 32 -42.16 -2.47 -4.25
C ALA A 32 -40.71 -2.62 -4.71
N THR A 33 -40.35 -1.95 -5.84
CA THR A 33 -38.96 -1.96 -6.33
C THR A 33 -37.99 -1.29 -5.36
N PHE A 34 -38.41 -0.18 -4.74
CA PHE A 34 -37.60 0.53 -3.78
C PHE A 34 -37.34 -0.29 -2.50
N CYS A 35 -38.38 -0.98 -1.98
CA CYS A 35 -38.24 -1.89 -0.86
C CYS A 35 -37.31 -3.07 -1.18
N LEU A 36 -37.39 -3.63 -2.37
CA LEU A 36 -36.51 -4.75 -2.80
C LEU A 36 -35.05 -4.32 -2.87
N VAL A 37 -34.77 -3.12 -3.39
CA VAL A 37 -33.43 -2.55 -3.45
C VAL A 37 -32.88 -2.32 -2.05
N LEU A 38 -33.66 -1.77 -1.13
CA LEU A 38 -33.25 -1.59 0.27
C LEU A 38 -32.95 -2.91 0.98
N LEU A 39 -33.73 -3.96 0.73
CA LEU A 39 -33.46 -5.28 1.30
C LEU A 39 -32.16 -5.89 0.77
N ILE A 40 -31.86 -5.71 -0.53
CA ILE A 40 -30.62 -6.21 -1.13
C ILE A 40 -29.40 -5.44 -0.55
N PHE A 41 -29.47 -4.11 -0.47
CA PHE A 41 -28.41 -3.31 0.12
C PHE A 41 -28.25 -3.55 1.61
N GLY A 42 -29.34 -3.74 2.35
CA GLY A 42 -29.32 -4.11 3.76
C GLY A 42 -28.67 -5.49 4.00
N ALA A 43 -29.05 -6.49 3.20
CA ALA A 43 -28.46 -7.82 3.27
C ALA A 43 -26.98 -7.83 2.90
N TYR A 44 -26.60 -7.06 1.86
CA TYR A 44 -25.20 -6.91 1.44
C TYR A 44 -24.36 -6.20 2.52
N GLY A 45 -24.92 -5.15 3.14
CA GLY A 45 -24.28 -4.46 4.27
C GLY A 45 -24.02 -5.38 5.45
N VAL A 46 -25.03 -6.14 5.87
CA VAL A 46 -24.91 -7.12 6.98
C VAL A 46 -23.91 -8.22 6.61
N TRP A 47 -23.90 -8.70 5.35
CA TRP A 47 -22.95 -9.72 4.90
C TRP A 47 -21.50 -9.21 4.94
N GLN A 48 -21.24 -7.96 4.59
CA GLN A 48 -19.92 -7.34 4.70
C GLN A 48 -19.45 -7.23 6.17
N TYR A 49 -20.36 -6.93 7.11
CA TYR A 49 -20.03 -6.84 8.52
C TYR A 49 -19.86 -8.21 9.21
N THR A 50 -20.42 -9.27 8.65
CA THR A 50 -20.30 -10.63 9.19
C THR A 50 -19.20 -11.47 8.56
N GLN A 51 -18.48 -10.95 7.54
CA GLN A 51 -17.28 -11.60 7.07
C GLN A 51 -16.26 -11.63 8.22
N PRO A 52 -15.77 -12.81 8.63
CA PRO A 52 -14.65 -12.85 9.54
C PRO A 52 -13.53 -12.03 8.90
N SER A 53 -13.11 -10.96 9.57
CA SER A 53 -11.97 -10.18 9.15
C SER A 53 -10.77 -11.14 9.07
N THR A 54 -10.43 -11.58 7.87
CA THR A 54 -9.14 -12.20 7.59
C THR A 54 -8.11 -11.07 7.58
N ALA A 55 -8.02 -10.35 8.72
CA ALA A 55 -6.88 -9.48 8.95
C ALA A 55 -5.63 -10.34 8.78
N PRO A 56 -4.67 -9.92 7.95
CA PRO A 56 -3.39 -10.62 7.89
C PRO A 56 -2.86 -10.77 9.32
N PRO A 57 -2.17 -11.87 9.64
CA PRO A 57 -1.66 -12.06 10.98
C PRO A 57 -0.82 -10.85 11.35
N SER A 58 -1.34 -10.05 12.28
CA SER A 58 -0.60 -8.89 12.77
C SER A 58 0.67 -9.41 13.43
N ILE A 59 1.81 -8.80 13.07
CA ILE A 59 3.04 -9.04 13.81
C ILE A 59 2.74 -8.62 15.25
N ASN A 60 2.70 -9.60 16.15
CA ASN A 60 2.61 -9.30 17.57
C ASN A 60 4.04 -9.06 18.07
N PRO A 61 4.46 -7.82 18.32
CA PRO A 61 5.82 -7.50 18.73
C PRO A 61 6.20 -8.10 20.08
N THR A 62 5.24 -8.72 20.78
CA THR A 62 5.48 -9.39 22.06
C THR A 62 5.77 -10.88 21.93
N ASN A 63 5.81 -11.45 20.72
CA ASN A 63 6.20 -12.85 20.51
C ASN A 63 7.58 -12.93 19.85
N PRO A 64 8.68 -13.06 20.64
CA PRO A 64 10.06 -13.04 20.14
C PRO A 64 10.46 -14.27 19.30
N LEU A 65 9.52 -15.16 18.99
CA LEU A 65 9.76 -16.39 18.20
C LEU A 65 9.07 -16.34 16.84
N GLN A 66 8.55 -15.19 16.41
CA GLN A 66 7.87 -15.10 15.13
C GLN A 66 8.90 -15.14 13.98
N THR A 67 8.76 -16.14 13.11
CA THR A 67 9.53 -16.22 11.87
C THR A 67 9.08 -15.11 10.91
N PRO A 68 10.01 -14.37 10.29
CA PRO A 68 9.63 -13.34 9.32
C PRO A 68 9.02 -13.96 8.05
N TYR A 69 8.15 -13.21 7.39
CA TYR A 69 7.66 -13.58 6.07
C TYR A 69 8.81 -13.51 5.06
N GLU A 70 9.05 -14.61 4.38
CA GLU A 70 10.10 -14.70 3.37
C GLU A 70 9.63 -14.13 2.05
N PHE A 71 10.42 -13.24 1.46
CA PHE A 71 10.11 -12.63 0.18
C PHE A 71 11.35 -12.54 -0.71
N THR A 72 11.11 -12.28 -1.97
CA THR A 72 12.15 -12.00 -2.97
C THR A 72 11.72 -10.80 -3.80
N LEU A 73 12.59 -9.82 -3.95
CA LEU A 73 12.37 -8.63 -4.76
C LEU A 73 13.55 -8.39 -5.70
N ASN A 74 13.32 -7.58 -6.71
CA ASN A 74 14.39 -6.97 -7.49
C ASN A 74 14.74 -5.62 -6.88
N ASP A 75 16.02 -5.38 -6.64
CA ASP A 75 16.53 -4.03 -6.35
C ASP A 75 16.38 -3.15 -7.60
N LEU A 76 16.38 -1.84 -7.44
CA LEU A 76 16.22 -0.90 -8.54
C LEU A 76 17.25 -1.06 -9.66
N ASN A 77 18.44 -1.60 -9.36
CA ASN A 77 19.45 -1.98 -10.39
C ASN A 77 19.14 -3.31 -11.09
N GLY A 78 18.00 -3.96 -10.83
CA GLY A 78 17.63 -5.27 -11.39
C GLY A 78 18.29 -6.46 -10.68
N THR A 79 19.10 -6.26 -9.65
CA THR A 79 19.68 -7.34 -8.87
C THR A 79 18.62 -7.98 -7.96
N ARG A 80 18.39 -9.27 -8.14
CA ARG A 80 17.43 -10.01 -7.31
C ARG A 80 18.02 -10.31 -5.93
N PHE A 81 17.26 -10.04 -4.89
CA PHE A 81 17.60 -10.39 -3.51
C PHE A 81 16.44 -11.08 -2.80
N SER A 82 16.76 -11.92 -1.84
CA SER A 82 15.79 -12.62 -0.98
C SER A 82 16.09 -12.32 0.47
N LEU A 83 15.05 -12.18 1.29
CA LEU A 83 15.25 -12.00 2.74
C LEU A 83 16.05 -13.13 3.36
N THR A 84 15.86 -14.36 2.87
CA THR A 84 16.59 -15.55 3.34
C THR A 84 18.08 -15.51 3.05
N SER A 85 18.53 -14.75 2.03
CA SER A 85 19.96 -14.58 1.72
C SER A 85 20.73 -13.82 2.80
N PHE A 86 20.02 -13.16 3.70
CA PHE A 86 20.59 -12.41 4.81
C PHE A 86 20.55 -13.16 6.15
N ARG A 87 20.16 -14.44 6.17
CA ARG A 87 20.22 -15.26 7.39
C ARG A 87 21.62 -15.22 8.03
N GLY A 88 21.67 -15.25 9.36
CA GLY A 88 22.91 -15.10 10.12
C GLY A 88 23.34 -13.67 10.36
N ARG A 89 22.61 -12.69 9.85
CA ARG A 89 22.80 -11.25 10.08
C ARG A 89 21.66 -10.68 10.91
N VAL A 90 21.89 -9.55 11.57
CA VAL A 90 20.80 -8.70 12.06
C VAL A 90 20.21 -7.96 10.86
N ILE A 91 18.91 -8.10 10.65
CA ILE A 91 18.23 -7.50 9.49
C ILE A 91 17.29 -6.42 9.98
N VAL A 92 17.38 -5.26 9.34
CA VAL A 92 16.45 -4.14 9.53
C VAL A 92 15.64 -3.99 8.25
N ILE A 93 14.35 -4.33 8.28
CA ILE A 93 13.43 -4.09 7.16
C ILE A 93 12.74 -2.75 7.41
N HIS A 94 12.74 -1.89 6.42
CA HIS A 94 11.96 -0.66 6.38
C HIS A 94 10.90 -0.78 5.29
N ILE A 95 9.63 -0.60 5.64
CA ILE A 95 8.50 -0.63 4.72
C ILE A 95 7.95 0.79 4.61
N MET A 96 8.01 1.37 3.42
CA MET A 96 7.60 2.75 3.18
C MET A 96 6.60 2.89 2.05
N GLY A 97 5.61 3.77 2.19
CA GLY A 97 4.75 4.21 1.12
C GLY A 97 5.40 5.32 0.31
N VAL A 98 5.24 5.27 -1.00
CA VAL A 98 5.77 6.27 -1.92
C VAL A 98 4.66 6.77 -2.82
N GLY A 99 4.40 8.07 -2.78
CA GLY A 99 3.55 8.78 -3.72
C GLY A 99 4.27 9.05 -5.04
N CYS A 100 3.51 9.34 -6.10
CA CYS A 100 4.06 9.67 -7.40
C CYS A 100 4.91 10.96 -7.34
N HIS A 101 5.87 11.07 -8.25
CA HIS A 101 6.86 12.15 -8.28
C HIS A 101 7.82 12.17 -7.07
N GLY A 102 8.13 10.98 -6.51
CA GLY A 102 9.05 10.85 -5.40
C GLY A 102 8.57 11.46 -4.09
N GLN A 103 7.25 11.62 -3.93
CA GLN A 103 6.68 12.14 -2.70
C GLN A 103 6.66 11.05 -1.62
N ILE A 104 7.16 11.39 -0.45
CA ILE A 104 7.07 10.57 0.75
C ILE A 104 6.46 11.39 1.89
N ASP A 105 5.75 10.71 2.78
CA ASP A 105 5.18 11.37 3.95
C ASP A 105 6.26 11.71 5.00
N PRO A 106 5.99 12.60 5.97
CA PRO A 106 6.97 13.02 6.97
C PRO A 106 7.48 11.89 7.86
N ILE A 107 6.75 10.79 8.03
CA ILE A 107 7.19 9.65 8.84
C ILE A 107 8.28 8.91 8.07
N ASN A 108 8.04 8.57 6.80
CA ASN A 108 9.00 7.91 5.93
C ASN A 108 10.24 8.77 5.70
N ASP A 109 10.09 10.09 5.52
CA ASP A 109 11.21 11.05 5.43
C ASP A 109 12.14 10.97 6.65
N ASN A 110 11.54 11.06 7.84
CA ASN A 110 12.28 10.94 9.10
C ASN A 110 12.93 9.57 9.26
N GLN A 111 12.25 8.49 8.87
CA GLN A 111 12.79 7.12 8.97
C GLN A 111 13.99 6.94 8.05
N LEU A 112 13.94 7.35 6.79
CA LEU A 112 15.06 7.26 5.86
C LEU A 112 16.30 8.01 6.37
N THR A 113 16.11 9.21 6.91
CA THR A 113 17.19 9.99 7.52
C THR A 113 17.83 9.25 8.71
N ARG A 114 17.02 8.62 9.56
CA ARG A 114 17.51 7.81 10.70
C ARG A 114 18.22 6.55 10.24
N LEU A 115 17.66 5.84 9.23
CA LEU A 115 18.26 4.63 8.67
C LEU A 115 19.59 4.92 8.00
N LYS A 116 19.75 6.06 7.32
CA LYS A 116 21.04 6.52 6.81
C LYS A 116 22.07 6.65 7.93
N THR A 117 21.69 7.22 9.07
CA THR A 117 22.56 7.34 10.23
C THR A 117 22.97 5.95 10.77
N VAL A 118 22.01 5.03 10.86
CA VAL A 118 22.27 3.63 11.28
C VAL A 118 23.18 2.94 10.25
N CYS A 119 22.90 3.10 8.96
CA CYS A 119 23.70 2.50 7.89
C CYS A 119 25.17 2.98 7.93
N ASN A 120 25.40 4.26 8.18
CA ASN A 120 26.77 4.79 8.33
C ASN A 120 27.56 4.10 9.44
N SER A 121 26.89 3.55 10.45
CA SER A 121 27.54 2.84 11.56
C SER A 121 27.71 1.35 11.33
N PHE A 122 26.81 0.72 10.55
CA PHE A 122 26.70 -0.73 10.47
C PHE A 122 26.76 -1.30 9.05
N CYS A 123 26.36 -0.54 7.99
CA CYS A 123 26.43 -1.05 6.62
C CYS A 123 27.89 -1.19 6.16
N GLY A 124 28.16 -2.28 5.42
CA GLY A 124 29.51 -2.61 4.96
C GLY A 124 30.35 -3.39 5.97
N ASN A 125 29.92 -3.44 7.23
CA ASN A 125 30.49 -4.35 8.24
C ASN A 125 29.47 -5.48 8.42
N GLU A 126 29.80 -6.69 7.98
CA GLU A 126 29.00 -7.83 8.42
C GLU A 126 29.03 -7.83 9.96
N PRO A 127 27.92 -7.93 10.64
CA PRO A 127 26.77 -8.78 10.37
C PRO A 127 25.40 -8.06 10.31
N VAL A 128 25.29 -6.85 9.82
CA VAL A 128 24.02 -6.10 9.74
C VAL A 128 23.63 -5.85 8.28
N THR A 129 22.37 -5.97 7.98
CA THR A 129 21.80 -5.66 6.66
C THR A 129 20.56 -4.80 6.82
N LEU A 130 20.49 -3.69 6.10
CA LEU A 130 19.28 -2.90 5.91
C LEU A 130 18.62 -3.32 4.58
N VAL A 131 17.29 -3.32 4.56
CA VAL A 131 16.48 -3.56 3.36
C VAL A 131 15.31 -2.56 3.39
N THR A 132 15.03 -1.91 2.29
CA THR A 132 13.81 -1.12 2.13
C THR A 132 12.86 -1.77 1.15
N VAL A 133 11.61 -1.92 1.55
CA VAL A 133 10.49 -2.39 0.75
C VAL A 133 9.59 -1.18 0.51
N ALA A 134 9.55 -0.69 -0.72
CA ALA A 134 8.68 0.40 -1.11
C ALA A 134 7.31 -0.13 -1.53
N VAL A 135 6.25 0.53 -1.13
CA VAL A 135 4.89 0.34 -1.63
C VAL A 135 4.58 1.50 -2.55
N ALA A 136 4.87 1.32 -3.84
CA ALA A 136 4.78 2.38 -4.83
C ALA A 136 4.02 1.90 -6.07
N THR A 137 2.93 2.58 -6.40
CA THR A 137 2.18 2.40 -7.66
C THR A 137 2.76 3.23 -8.81
N CYS A 138 3.85 3.93 -8.54
CA CYS A 138 4.50 4.88 -9.45
C CYS A 138 5.67 4.24 -10.20
N PRO A 139 6.15 4.85 -11.29
CA PRO A 139 7.30 4.35 -12.01
C PRO A 139 8.55 4.20 -11.13
N SER A 140 9.39 3.21 -11.43
CA SER A 140 10.65 2.98 -10.70
C SER A 140 11.62 4.17 -10.71
N SER A 141 11.48 5.08 -11.69
CA SER A 141 12.21 6.35 -11.71
C SER A 141 11.94 7.24 -10.49
N ASP A 142 10.77 7.15 -9.89
CA ASP A 142 10.43 7.92 -8.68
C ASP A 142 11.14 7.35 -7.47
N LEU A 143 11.29 6.02 -7.40
CA LEU A 143 12.10 5.36 -6.37
C LEU A 143 13.60 5.67 -6.51
N GLU A 144 14.10 5.81 -7.75
CA GLU A 144 15.48 6.23 -8.00
C GLU A 144 15.74 7.67 -7.54
N GLN A 145 14.76 8.56 -7.67
CA GLN A 145 14.87 9.91 -7.10
C GLN A 145 15.00 9.86 -5.58
N ILE A 146 14.19 9.04 -4.89
CA ILE A 146 14.27 8.84 -3.45
C ILE A 146 15.62 8.22 -3.07
N ARG A 147 16.05 7.16 -3.76
CA ARG A 147 17.36 6.54 -3.55
C ARG A 147 18.47 7.57 -3.56
N THR A 148 18.47 8.42 -4.57
CA THR A 148 19.48 9.47 -4.76
C THR A 148 19.39 10.54 -3.69
N ALA A 149 18.18 11.06 -3.40
CA ALA A 149 17.97 12.13 -2.45
C ALA A 149 18.40 11.76 -1.02
N TYR A 150 18.11 10.52 -0.61
CA TYR A 150 18.46 10.02 0.73
C TYR A 150 19.81 9.30 0.78
N GLY A 151 20.45 9.07 -0.35
CA GLY A 151 21.70 8.31 -0.46
C GLY A 151 21.55 6.88 0.03
N ILE A 152 20.50 6.18 -0.41
CA ILE A 152 20.24 4.79 -0.04
C ILE A 152 21.23 3.89 -0.77
N THR A 153 22.07 3.19 -0.01
CA THR A 153 23.13 2.29 -0.51
C THR A 153 22.81 0.82 -0.27
N TRP A 154 21.74 0.54 0.45
CA TRP A 154 21.23 -0.81 0.74
C TRP A 154 20.13 -1.22 -0.25
N PRO A 155 19.74 -2.52 -0.31
CA PRO A 155 18.69 -2.99 -1.20
C PRO A 155 17.37 -2.23 -1.02
N LEU A 156 16.80 -1.76 -2.13
CA LEU A 156 15.51 -1.08 -2.22
C LEU A 156 14.70 -1.71 -3.36
N GLY A 157 13.66 -2.45 -3.02
CA GLY A 157 12.73 -3.05 -3.98
C GLY A 157 11.31 -2.55 -3.80
N ASN A 158 10.49 -2.72 -4.86
CA ASN A 158 9.08 -2.34 -4.84
C ASN A 158 8.20 -3.57 -4.63
N ASP A 159 7.36 -3.55 -3.59
CA ASP A 159 6.38 -4.61 -3.27
C ASP A 159 5.17 -4.60 -4.22
N TYR A 160 5.06 -3.57 -5.06
CA TYR A 160 3.93 -3.40 -5.97
C TYR A 160 4.27 -3.76 -7.43
N ASP A 161 5.45 -4.31 -7.71
CA ASP A 161 5.90 -4.61 -9.08
C ASP A 161 5.02 -5.67 -9.77
N ASP A 162 4.39 -6.57 -9.01
CA ASP A 162 3.45 -7.58 -9.50
C ASP A 162 1.97 -7.18 -9.33
N GLY A 163 1.69 -5.95 -8.86
CA GLY A 163 0.35 -5.44 -8.60
C GLY A 163 -0.23 -5.83 -7.24
N THR A 164 0.55 -6.47 -6.38
CA THR A 164 0.16 -6.83 -5.00
C THR A 164 0.96 -6.00 -3.98
N MET A 165 0.58 -6.08 -2.72
CA MET A 165 1.30 -5.48 -1.58
C MET A 165 1.53 -6.55 -0.52
N ASP A 166 1.93 -7.73 -0.95
CA ASP A 166 1.95 -8.91 -0.09
C ASP A 166 2.92 -8.77 1.08
N ILE A 167 4.10 -8.20 0.85
CA ILE A 167 5.11 -8.02 1.88
C ILE A 167 4.63 -7.03 2.94
N ALA A 168 4.15 -5.86 2.51
CA ALA A 168 3.64 -4.85 3.43
C ALA A 168 2.48 -5.39 4.27
N GLN A 169 1.54 -6.11 3.67
CA GLN A 169 0.41 -6.73 4.38
C GLN A 169 0.87 -7.78 5.40
N LYS A 170 1.86 -8.61 5.06
CA LYS A 170 2.42 -9.63 5.97
C LYS A 170 3.12 -9.04 7.19
N TYR A 171 3.67 -7.85 7.05
CA TYR A 171 4.27 -7.11 8.15
C TYR A 171 3.31 -6.10 8.81
N ALA A 172 2.01 -6.22 8.52
CA ALA A 172 0.95 -5.33 9.03
C ALA A 172 1.24 -3.84 8.79
N SER A 173 1.96 -3.52 7.70
CA SER A 173 2.30 -2.17 7.29
C SER A 173 1.35 -1.66 6.21
N GLN A 174 1.04 -0.38 6.28
CA GLN A 174 0.33 0.34 5.22
C GLN A 174 1.29 1.20 4.37
N GLY A 175 2.61 0.98 4.51
CA GLY A 175 3.62 1.86 3.95
C GLY A 175 3.90 3.10 4.81
N ASP A 176 3.57 3.04 6.07
CA ASP A 176 3.58 4.14 7.04
C ASP A 176 4.92 4.29 7.78
N GLY A 177 6.02 3.80 7.23
CA GLY A 177 7.35 3.87 7.84
C GLY A 177 7.59 2.78 8.89
N THR A 178 7.03 1.59 8.68
CA THR A 178 7.26 0.45 9.58
C THR A 178 8.70 -0.03 9.49
N ILE A 179 9.37 -0.17 10.64
CA ILE A 179 10.70 -0.78 10.77
C ILE A 179 10.57 -2.09 11.53
N VAL A 180 11.06 -3.18 10.95
CA VAL A 180 11.08 -4.52 11.56
C VAL A 180 12.52 -4.92 11.84
N LEU A 181 12.79 -5.38 13.05
CA LEU A 181 14.10 -5.85 13.49
C LEU A 181 14.10 -7.37 13.61
N ILE A 182 15.04 -8.02 12.92
CA ILE A 182 15.20 -9.47 12.87
C ILE A 182 16.60 -9.82 13.38
N ASP A 183 16.69 -10.85 14.21
CA ASP A 183 17.95 -11.33 14.77
C ASP A 183 18.72 -12.30 13.85
N LYS A 184 19.92 -12.68 14.26
CA LYS A 184 20.77 -13.63 13.53
C LYS A 184 20.17 -15.04 13.40
N THR A 185 19.25 -15.41 14.29
CA THR A 185 18.54 -16.70 14.26
C THR A 185 17.31 -16.67 13.37
N PHE A 186 17.08 -15.50 12.70
CA PHE A 186 15.97 -15.27 11.78
C PHE A 186 14.61 -15.24 12.48
N HIS A 187 14.54 -14.53 13.61
CA HIS A 187 13.30 -14.24 14.32
C HIS A 187 13.05 -12.74 14.40
N ILE A 188 11.79 -12.35 14.29
CA ILE A 188 11.38 -10.96 14.51
C ILE A 188 11.51 -10.65 16.00
N ILE A 189 12.30 -9.66 16.31
CA ILE A 189 12.51 -9.18 17.68
C ILE A 189 11.55 -8.08 18.04
N ASP A 190 11.31 -7.17 17.09
CA ASP A 190 10.43 -6.01 17.33
C ASP A 190 9.99 -5.33 16.04
N SER A 191 8.97 -4.48 16.11
CA SER A 191 8.47 -3.68 15.01
C SER A 191 8.12 -2.27 15.49
N TYR A 192 8.44 -1.25 14.70
CA TYR A 192 8.31 0.15 15.08
C TYR A 192 7.73 0.98 13.95
N THR A 193 6.79 1.85 14.24
CA THR A 193 6.39 2.95 13.37
C THR A 193 7.18 4.22 13.67
N THR A 194 7.74 4.31 14.89
CA THR A 194 8.59 5.43 15.31
C THR A 194 9.71 4.93 16.20
N ILE A 195 10.95 5.10 15.75
CA ILE A 195 12.17 4.78 16.53
C ILE A 195 13.26 5.79 16.20
N THR A 196 14.08 6.18 17.19
CA THR A 196 15.24 7.05 16.95
C THR A 196 16.43 6.22 16.42
N ALA A 197 17.34 6.87 15.69
CA ALA A 197 18.56 6.21 15.21
C ALA A 197 19.38 5.63 16.36
N SER A 198 19.52 6.36 17.48
CA SER A 198 20.27 5.90 18.66
C SER A 198 19.64 4.67 19.32
N THR A 199 18.31 4.66 19.46
CA THR A 199 17.59 3.51 20.03
C THR A 199 17.72 2.28 19.13
N LEU A 200 17.54 2.46 17.80
CA LEU A 200 17.71 1.35 16.84
C LEU A 200 19.14 0.83 16.86
N SER A 201 20.15 1.72 16.85
CA SER A 201 21.56 1.33 16.97
C SER A 201 21.86 0.56 18.26
N SER A 202 21.29 0.99 19.39
CA SER A 202 21.44 0.26 20.67
C SER A 202 20.84 -1.15 20.60
N LYS A 203 19.64 -1.30 19.99
CA LYS A 203 19.01 -2.62 19.82
C LYS A 203 19.81 -3.51 18.88
N ILE A 204 20.33 -2.98 17.78
CA ILE A 204 21.23 -3.70 16.87
C ILE A 204 22.44 -4.21 17.63
N ASN A 205 23.11 -3.37 18.41
CA ASN A 205 24.28 -3.78 19.20
C ASN A 205 23.99 -4.88 20.21
N GLN A 206 22.78 -4.96 20.75
CA GLN A 206 22.37 -6.05 21.65
C GLN A 206 22.22 -7.40 20.94
N LEU A 207 22.06 -7.39 19.61
CA LEU A 207 21.86 -8.58 18.78
C LEU A 207 23.15 -9.02 18.08
N LEU A 208 24.21 -8.21 18.12
CA LEU A 208 25.52 -8.52 17.56
C LEU A 208 26.34 -9.44 18.45
#